data_49e10446cfa02852303a6d0f5ec468e7
#
_entry.id   49e10446cfa02852303a6d0f5ec468e7
#
_cell.length_a   1.000
_cell.length_b   1.000
_cell.length_c   1.000
_cell.angle_alpha   90.00
_cell.angle_beta   90.00
_cell.angle_gamma   90.00
#
_symmetry.space_group_name_H-M   'P 1'
#
loop_
_entity.id
_entity.type
_entity.pdbx_description
1 polymer ?
#
loop_
_entity_poly.entity_id
_entity_poly.type
_entity_poly.pdbx_seq_one_letter_code
_entity_poly.pdbx_strand_id
1 'polypeptide(L)'
;MAGLTGCTNTSQATQTVVKAGSFAVTIPAEWRRTAIIEKVPIQPLYSREAWEDFQENKRRRLKPGYGCRPQHWALRLPAALPKGVHFDRKNVGDDSTAPQILIHKASEWSVAFTDGEHQETEAAELLRSMRKDMDRSLTHNDPHLSPGFMDGSLTFMCLKRRIDFTGGHGVRMLAQWTIEPELMRLGELHYLFLGMSDDSTCQIIATFPLGLPGLPTRDDKSHLGRSTEKYADLSKSFGLYEAEAKRWLEEHTQEINPPLQTLDAMMQSLVASHWA
;
A
#
# COMPACT_ATOMS: atom_id res chain seq x y z
N MET A 1 52.48 -8.73 17.71
CA MET A 1 51.36 -8.56 16.79
C MET A 1 50.12 -9.08 17.45
N ALA A 2 49.27 -8.19 17.97
CA ALA A 2 48.02 -8.58 18.63
C ALA A 2 46.89 -8.22 17.67
N GLY A 3 46.21 -9.25 17.17
CA GLY A 3 45.05 -9.10 16.32
C GLY A 3 43.82 -8.70 17.14
N LEU A 4 43.31 -7.49 16.91
CA LEU A 4 42.00 -7.03 17.40
C LEU A 4 40.92 -7.65 16.51
N THR A 5 40.29 -8.73 16.97
CA THR A 5 39.01 -9.23 16.44
C THR A 5 37.90 -8.31 16.96
N GLY A 6 37.48 -7.39 16.11
CA GLY A 6 36.32 -6.56 16.36
C GLY A 6 35.04 -7.41 16.26
N CYS A 7 34.44 -7.77 17.38
CA CYS A 7 33.07 -8.29 17.42
C CYS A 7 32.12 -7.14 17.06
N THR A 8 31.60 -7.14 15.86
CA THR A 8 30.43 -6.34 15.48
C THR A 8 29.22 -6.96 16.17
N ASN A 9 28.85 -6.43 17.33
CA ASN A 9 27.55 -6.68 17.94
C ASN A 9 26.46 -6.05 17.05
N THR A 10 25.97 -6.80 16.08
CA THR A 10 24.68 -6.52 15.46
C THR A 10 23.62 -6.73 16.52
N SER A 11 23.15 -5.65 17.13
CA SER A 11 21.97 -5.66 17.98
C SER A 11 20.83 -6.24 17.15
N GLN A 12 20.46 -7.51 17.43
CA GLN A 12 19.24 -8.10 16.87
C GLN A 12 18.09 -7.25 17.40
N ALA A 13 17.48 -6.46 16.51
CA ALA A 13 16.29 -5.70 16.84
C ALA A 13 15.25 -6.67 17.41
N THR A 14 14.81 -6.43 18.62
CA THR A 14 13.79 -7.27 19.27
C THR A 14 12.53 -7.21 18.42
N GLN A 15 11.98 -8.35 18.06
CA GLN A 15 10.78 -8.47 17.24
C GLN A 15 9.59 -8.88 18.10
N THR A 16 8.40 -8.50 17.70
CA THR A 16 7.16 -8.82 18.41
C THR A 16 6.09 -9.32 17.44
N VAL A 17 5.47 -10.44 17.78
CA VAL A 17 4.34 -10.98 17.01
C VAL A 17 3.06 -10.25 17.40
N VAL A 18 2.34 -9.78 16.39
CA VAL A 18 1.01 -9.17 16.50
C VAL A 18 0.00 -10.09 15.83
N LYS A 19 -1.13 -10.30 16.47
CA LYS A 19 -2.22 -11.14 15.95
C LYS A 19 -3.50 -10.34 15.78
N ALA A 20 -4.19 -10.55 14.67
CA ALA A 20 -5.48 -9.94 14.36
C ALA A 20 -6.38 -11.00 13.70
N GLY A 21 -7.33 -11.55 14.45
CA GLY A 21 -8.12 -12.70 13.98
C GLY A 21 -7.24 -13.92 13.69
N SER A 22 -7.38 -14.50 12.52
CA SER A 22 -6.57 -15.63 12.01
C SER A 22 -5.23 -15.21 11.38
N PHE A 23 -4.86 -13.98 11.57
CA PHE A 23 -3.67 -13.38 10.97
C PHE A 23 -2.61 -13.08 12.02
N ALA A 24 -1.34 -13.27 11.66
CA ALA A 24 -0.22 -12.89 12.50
C ALA A 24 0.90 -12.26 11.66
N VAL A 25 1.59 -11.28 12.24
CA VAL A 25 2.75 -10.64 11.64
C VAL A 25 3.77 -10.28 12.71
N THR A 26 5.03 -10.38 12.38
CA THR A 26 6.13 -9.95 13.25
C THR A 26 6.51 -8.52 12.89
N ILE A 27 6.43 -7.62 13.87
CA ILE A 27 6.78 -6.20 13.71
C ILE A 27 8.02 -5.85 14.55
N PRO A 28 8.75 -4.77 14.21
CA PRO A 28 9.77 -4.20 15.08
C PRO A 28 9.21 -3.87 16.47
N ALA A 29 9.96 -4.19 17.53
CA ALA A 29 9.47 -4.01 18.89
C ALA A 29 9.18 -2.54 19.23
N GLU A 30 9.93 -1.63 18.66
CA GLU A 30 9.75 -0.19 18.83
C GLU A 30 8.40 0.31 18.27
N TRP A 31 7.84 -0.38 17.27
CA TRP A 31 6.53 -0.02 16.70
C TRP A 31 5.36 -0.57 17.53
N ARG A 32 5.64 -1.56 18.39
CA ARG A 32 4.60 -2.27 19.17
C ARG A 32 3.79 -1.35 20.07
N ARG A 33 4.43 -0.34 20.67
CA ARG A 33 3.78 0.57 21.64
C ARG A 33 2.66 1.41 21.04
N THR A 34 2.77 1.73 19.76
CA THR A 34 1.80 2.57 19.03
C THR A 34 0.94 1.77 18.06
N ALA A 35 1.19 0.46 17.95
CA ALA A 35 0.43 -0.41 17.05
C ALA A 35 -1.05 -0.47 17.49
N ILE A 36 -1.94 -0.26 16.54
CA ILE A 36 -3.39 -0.31 16.72
C ILE A 36 -3.92 -1.44 15.86
N ILE A 37 -4.66 -2.35 16.48
CA ILE A 37 -5.33 -3.45 15.78
C ILE A 37 -6.82 -3.23 15.93
N GLU A 38 -7.51 -3.15 14.81
CA GLU A 38 -8.95 -2.93 14.80
C GLU A 38 -9.63 -3.73 13.70
N LYS A 39 -10.86 -4.13 13.97
CA LYS A 39 -11.75 -4.65 12.94
C LYS A 39 -12.56 -3.47 12.42
N VAL A 40 -12.28 -3.09 11.17
CA VAL A 40 -12.92 -1.96 10.52
C VAL A 40 -14.19 -2.48 9.83
N PRO A 41 -15.38 -1.96 10.16
CA PRO A 41 -16.62 -2.34 9.49
C PRO A 41 -16.62 -1.85 8.04
N ILE A 42 -17.58 -2.30 7.26
CA ILE A 42 -17.82 -1.76 5.92
C ILE A 42 -17.93 -0.23 6.01
N GLN A 43 -17.13 0.46 5.25
CA GLN A 43 -17.10 1.92 5.21
C GLN A 43 -17.48 2.38 3.80
N PRO A 44 -18.50 3.23 3.64
CA PRO A 44 -18.71 3.93 2.39
C PRO A 44 -17.52 4.87 2.15
N LEU A 45 -17.02 4.94 0.91
CA LEU A 45 -15.99 5.92 0.50
C LEU A 45 -16.57 7.35 0.49
N TYR A 46 -17.87 7.48 0.45
CA TYR A 46 -18.59 8.75 0.51
C TYR A 46 -19.36 8.86 1.85
N SER A 47 -19.78 10.09 2.20
CA SER A 47 -20.67 10.28 3.34
C SER A 47 -21.92 9.40 3.19
N ARG A 48 -22.55 9.05 4.31
CA ARG A 48 -23.77 8.24 4.30
C ARG A 48 -24.85 8.86 3.41
N GLU A 49 -25.01 10.17 3.46
CA GLU A 49 -25.95 10.93 2.63
C GLU A 49 -25.63 10.82 1.13
N ALA A 50 -24.35 10.97 0.77
CA ALA A 50 -23.92 10.80 -0.61
C ALA A 50 -24.08 9.36 -1.11
N TRP A 51 -23.95 8.36 -0.23
CA TRP A 51 -24.18 6.95 -0.55
C TRP A 51 -25.67 6.65 -0.71
N GLU A 52 -26.54 7.20 0.16
CA GLU A 52 -28.00 7.05 0.08
C GLU A 52 -28.52 7.70 -1.20
N ASP A 53 -28.11 8.95 -1.51
CA ASP A 53 -28.45 9.63 -2.76
C ASP A 53 -27.97 8.87 -4.00
N PHE A 54 -26.82 8.23 -3.89
CA PHE A 54 -26.27 7.37 -4.93
C PHE A 54 -27.07 6.09 -5.15
N GLN A 55 -27.55 5.43 -4.09
CA GLN A 55 -28.42 4.25 -4.19
C GLN A 55 -29.81 4.58 -4.72
N GLU A 56 -30.37 5.72 -4.33
CA GLU A 56 -31.66 6.19 -4.82
C GLU A 56 -31.65 6.59 -6.29
N ASN A 57 -30.51 7.13 -6.78
CA ASN A 57 -30.33 7.51 -8.17
C ASN A 57 -29.92 6.32 -9.05
N LYS A 58 -30.76 5.32 -9.19
CA LYS A 58 -30.59 4.08 -10.00
C LYS A 58 -30.17 4.31 -11.47
N ARG A 59 -30.03 5.53 -11.92
CA ARG A 59 -29.64 5.91 -13.29
C ARG A 59 -28.13 5.84 -13.54
N ARG A 60 -27.29 5.77 -12.50
CA ARG A 60 -25.85 5.58 -12.64
C ARG A 60 -25.49 4.22 -12.04
N ARG A 61 -25.37 3.21 -12.90
CA ARG A 61 -24.69 1.95 -12.55
C ARG A 61 -23.20 2.26 -12.35
N LEU A 62 -22.85 2.81 -11.21
CA LEU A 62 -21.47 2.81 -10.79
C LEU A 62 -21.14 1.38 -10.40
N LYS A 63 -20.05 0.88 -10.97
CA LYS A 63 -19.52 -0.40 -10.53
C LYS A 63 -19.30 -0.32 -9.02
N PRO A 64 -19.80 -1.28 -8.23
CA PRO A 64 -19.61 -1.31 -6.79
C PRO A 64 -18.14 -1.10 -6.47
N GLY A 65 -17.24 -1.25 -6.20
CA GLY A 65 -15.82 -0.98 -6.03
C GLY A 65 -15.42 0.49 -5.79
N TYR A 66 -16.17 1.44 -6.31
CA TYR A 66 -15.85 2.85 -6.14
C TYR A 66 -16.48 3.50 -4.89
N GLY A 67 -17.39 2.85 -4.21
CA GLY A 67 -18.17 3.47 -3.14
C GLY A 67 -17.99 2.86 -1.75
N CYS A 68 -17.38 1.69 -1.62
CA CYS A 68 -17.38 0.97 -0.36
C CYS A 68 -16.07 0.20 -0.13
N ARG A 69 -15.50 0.32 1.07
CA ARG A 69 -14.47 -0.61 1.55
C ARG A 69 -15.16 -1.80 2.24
N PRO A 70 -14.80 -3.04 1.87
CA PRO A 70 -15.30 -4.20 2.61
C PRO A 70 -14.81 -4.19 4.05
N GLN A 71 -15.50 -4.89 4.93
CA GLN A 71 -15.04 -5.13 6.28
C GLN A 71 -13.64 -5.76 6.26
N HIS A 72 -12.74 -5.30 7.11
CA HIS A 72 -11.37 -5.78 7.15
C HIS A 72 -10.74 -5.65 8.53
N TRP A 73 -9.60 -6.32 8.71
CA TRP A 73 -8.70 -6.04 9.80
C TRP A 73 -7.67 -5.00 9.38
N ALA A 74 -7.43 -4.02 10.23
CA ALA A 74 -6.37 -3.05 10.07
C ALA A 74 -5.35 -3.18 11.21
N LEU A 75 -4.08 -3.33 10.84
CA LEU A 75 -2.95 -3.13 11.74
C LEU A 75 -2.30 -1.81 11.35
N ARG A 76 -2.51 -0.77 12.14
CA ARG A 76 -1.90 0.55 11.95
C ARG A 76 -0.62 0.66 12.76
N LEU A 77 0.43 1.21 12.15
CA LEU A 77 1.78 1.30 12.70
C LEU A 77 2.30 2.74 12.68
N PRO A 78 1.73 3.66 13.49
CA PRO A 78 2.09 5.09 13.46
C PRO A 78 3.58 5.36 13.68
N ALA A 79 4.28 4.50 14.44
CA ALA A 79 5.72 4.64 14.65
C ALA A 79 6.58 4.35 13.41
N ALA A 80 5.98 3.75 12.36
CA ALA A 80 6.65 3.56 11.07
C ALA A 80 6.61 4.80 10.18
N LEU A 81 5.94 5.87 10.60
CA LEU A 81 5.86 7.10 9.83
C LEU A 81 7.24 7.80 9.81
N PRO A 82 7.79 8.13 8.65
CA PRO A 82 9.06 8.83 8.55
C PRO A 82 9.00 10.22 9.19
N LYS A 83 10.13 10.67 9.72
CA LYS A 83 10.25 12.02 10.28
C LYS A 83 9.95 13.07 9.19
N GLY A 84 9.12 14.05 9.51
CA GLY A 84 8.71 15.11 8.58
C GLY A 84 7.52 14.76 7.69
N VAL A 85 7.07 13.50 7.69
CA VAL A 85 5.82 13.11 7.08
C VAL A 85 4.69 13.31 8.09
N HIS A 86 3.70 14.10 7.73
CA HIS A 86 2.53 14.36 8.55
C HIS A 86 1.33 13.64 7.97
N PHE A 87 0.67 12.88 8.80
CA PHE A 87 -0.60 12.24 8.45
C PHE A 87 -1.75 13.07 9.03
N ASP A 88 -2.59 13.61 8.16
CA ASP A 88 -3.77 14.36 8.60
C ASP A 88 -4.92 13.39 8.90
N ARG A 89 -5.17 13.14 10.18
CA ARG A 89 -6.26 12.28 10.66
C ARG A 89 -7.67 12.82 10.38
N LYS A 90 -7.80 14.04 9.88
CA LYS A 90 -9.12 14.67 9.67
C LYS A 90 -9.86 14.11 8.45
N ASN A 91 -9.14 13.53 7.52
CA ASN A 91 -9.74 12.87 6.36
C ASN A 91 -9.94 11.38 6.64
N VAL A 92 -11.00 11.04 7.36
CA VAL A 92 -11.33 9.65 7.77
C VAL A 92 -11.54 8.71 6.56
N GLY A 93 -11.69 9.25 5.35
CA GLY A 93 -11.73 8.49 4.09
C GLY A 93 -10.36 8.22 3.46
N ASP A 94 -9.30 8.92 3.90
CA ASP A 94 -7.98 8.93 3.26
C ASP A 94 -6.91 8.15 4.05
N ASP A 95 -7.33 7.11 4.75
CA ASP A 95 -6.43 6.18 5.46
C ASP A 95 -5.52 5.36 4.53
N SER A 96 -5.71 5.48 3.21
CA SER A 96 -4.98 4.71 2.21
C SER A 96 -3.47 4.93 2.23
N THR A 97 -3.02 6.07 2.74
CA THR A 97 -1.61 6.45 2.80
C THR A 97 -0.96 6.27 4.17
N ALA A 98 -1.73 5.86 5.20
CA ALA A 98 -1.20 5.61 6.53
C ALA A 98 -0.26 4.39 6.55
N PRO A 99 0.73 4.33 7.48
CA PRO A 99 1.52 3.13 7.71
C PRO A 99 0.62 2.02 8.25
N GLN A 100 0.24 1.05 7.41
CA GLN A 100 -0.73 0.04 7.80
C GLN A 100 -0.64 -1.25 6.98
N ILE A 101 -1.21 -2.30 7.54
CA ILE A 101 -1.51 -3.56 6.87
C ILE A 101 -3.02 -3.78 6.97
N LEU A 102 -3.67 -3.90 5.82
CA LEU A 102 -5.10 -4.19 5.70
C LEU A 102 -5.28 -5.62 5.24
N ILE A 103 -6.23 -6.32 5.85
CA ILE A 103 -6.50 -7.71 5.55
C ILE A 103 -7.99 -7.86 5.29
N HIS A 104 -8.29 -8.14 4.03
CA HIS A 104 -9.63 -8.31 3.54
C HIS A 104 -9.94 -9.79 3.37
N LYS A 105 -11.04 -10.25 3.96
CA LYS A 105 -11.60 -11.55 3.64
C LYS A 105 -12.23 -11.48 2.24
N ALA A 106 -11.94 -12.45 1.38
CA ALA A 106 -12.45 -12.45 0.01
C ALA A 106 -13.98 -12.40 -0.05
N SER A 107 -14.67 -13.10 0.87
CA SER A 107 -16.13 -13.07 0.96
C SER A 107 -16.71 -11.70 1.34
N GLU A 108 -15.96 -10.84 2.00
CA GLU A 108 -16.41 -9.48 2.35
C GLU A 108 -16.45 -8.55 1.13
N TRP A 109 -15.69 -8.86 0.10
CA TRP A 109 -15.79 -8.14 -1.17
C TRP A 109 -17.15 -8.37 -1.83
N SER A 110 -17.72 -9.58 -1.75
CA SER A 110 -19.05 -9.85 -2.31
C SER A 110 -20.14 -9.02 -1.61
N VAL A 111 -20.01 -8.79 -0.30
CA VAL A 111 -20.94 -7.95 0.45
C VAL A 111 -20.82 -6.47 0.06
N ALA A 112 -19.61 -6.00 -0.25
CA ALA A 112 -19.39 -4.62 -0.68
C ALA A 112 -19.92 -4.34 -2.10
N PHE A 113 -20.13 -5.37 -2.91
CA PHE A 113 -20.57 -5.27 -4.30
C PHE A 113 -22.09 -5.51 -4.47
N THR A 114 -22.89 -5.32 -3.45
CA THR A 114 -24.30 -5.71 -3.45
C THR A 114 -25.19 -4.82 -4.31
N ASP A 115 -25.51 -5.25 -5.51
CA ASP A 115 -26.77 -4.92 -6.20
C ASP A 115 -27.74 -6.12 -6.32
N GLY A 116 -27.50 -7.19 -5.59
CA GLY A 116 -28.45 -8.26 -5.26
C GLY A 116 -28.46 -9.50 -6.13
N GLU A 117 -28.05 -9.49 -7.38
CA GLU A 117 -28.25 -10.66 -8.27
C GLU A 117 -26.97 -11.36 -8.74
N HIS A 118 -25.80 -10.73 -8.69
CA HIS A 118 -24.55 -11.28 -9.27
C HIS A 118 -23.31 -11.21 -8.36
N GLN A 119 -23.51 -11.01 -7.09
CA GLN A 119 -22.48 -10.65 -6.10
C GLN A 119 -21.30 -11.61 -6.00
N GLU A 120 -21.56 -12.90 -5.91
CA GLU A 120 -20.50 -13.90 -5.72
C GLU A 120 -19.60 -14.04 -6.97
N THR A 121 -20.22 -13.94 -8.15
CA THR A 121 -19.50 -14.06 -9.42
C THR A 121 -18.61 -12.86 -9.66
N GLU A 122 -19.10 -11.66 -9.42
CA GLU A 122 -18.32 -10.42 -9.62
C GLU A 122 -17.15 -10.30 -8.63
N ALA A 123 -17.38 -10.67 -7.36
CA ALA A 123 -16.33 -10.70 -6.36
C ALA A 123 -15.23 -11.74 -6.70
N ALA A 124 -15.64 -12.93 -7.13
CA ALA A 124 -14.71 -13.97 -7.55
C ALA A 124 -13.92 -13.58 -8.81
N GLU A 125 -14.53 -12.86 -9.73
CA GLU A 125 -13.87 -12.31 -10.92
C GLU A 125 -12.89 -11.20 -10.56
N LEU A 126 -13.27 -10.30 -9.65
CA LEU A 126 -12.40 -9.26 -9.13
C LEU A 126 -11.15 -9.86 -8.48
N LEU A 127 -11.32 -10.83 -7.58
CA LEU A 127 -10.20 -11.46 -6.89
C LEU A 127 -9.27 -12.23 -7.83
N ARG A 128 -9.85 -12.91 -8.85
CA ARG A 128 -9.05 -13.56 -9.89
C ARG A 128 -8.29 -12.55 -10.73
N SER A 129 -8.92 -11.43 -11.08
CA SER A 129 -8.26 -10.33 -11.78
C SER A 129 -7.13 -9.75 -10.96
N MET A 130 -7.39 -9.42 -9.69
CA MET A 130 -6.37 -8.89 -8.76
C MET A 130 -5.17 -9.83 -8.65
N ARG A 131 -5.38 -11.16 -8.54
CA ARG A 131 -4.29 -12.13 -8.51
C ARG A 131 -3.48 -12.12 -9.81
N LYS A 132 -4.17 -12.18 -10.95
CA LYS A 132 -3.54 -12.14 -12.27
C LYS A 132 -2.75 -10.85 -12.47
N ASP A 133 -3.31 -9.72 -12.08
CA ASP A 133 -2.67 -8.42 -12.24
C ASP A 133 -1.48 -8.26 -11.28
N MET A 134 -1.58 -8.81 -10.06
CA MET A 134 -0.47 -8.89 -9.11
C MET A 134 0.69 -9.71 -9.71
N ASP A 135 0.44 -10.91 -10.22
CA ASP A 135 1.48 -11.77 -10.80
C ASP A 135 2.08 -11.14 -12.06
N ARG A 136 1.24 -10.54 -12.91
CA ARG A 136 1.68 -9.83 -14.12
C ARG A 136 2.52 -8.59 -13.80
N SER A 137 2.24 -7.92 -12.69
CA SER A 137 2.93 -6.69 -12.29
C SER A 137 4.43 -6.89 -12.05
N LEU A 138 4.87 -8.12 -11.77
CA LEU A 138 6.29 -8.43 -11.63
C LEU A 138 7.09 -8.22 -12.92
N THR A 139 6.45 -8.41 -14.07
CA THR A 139 7.10 -8.34 -15.38
C THR A 139 6.65 -7.15 -16.22
N HIS A 140 5.51 -6.56 -15.90
CA HIS A 140 4.92 -5.43 -16.65
C HIS A 140 4.62 -4.26 -15.71
N ASN A 141 4.77 -3.05 -16.21
CA ASN A 141 4.25 -1.86 -15.53
C ASN A 141 2.76 -1.75 -15.88
N ASP A 142 1.90 -2.15 -14.95
CA ASP A 142 0.47 -2.01 -15.11
C ASP A 142 -0.02 -0.82 -14.25
N PRO A 143 -0.37 0.31 -14.87
CA PRO A 143 -0.87 1.48 -14.13
C PRO A 143 -2.24 1.23 -13.50
N HIS A 144 -2.93 0.16 -13.90
CA HIS A 144 -4.25 -0.20 -13.37
C HIS A 144 -4.17 -1.15 -12.17
N LEU A 145 -2.96 -1.54 -11.74
CA LEU A 145 -2.79 -2.29 -10.52
C LEU A 145 -3.21 -1.41 -9.34
N SER A 146 -4.47 -1.50 -8.97
CA SER A 146 -5.05 -0.75 -7.86
C SER A 146 -5.29 -1.68 -6.67
N PRO A 147 -5.02 -1.25 -5.45
CA PRO A 147 -5.48 -1.95 -4.26
C PRO A 147 -7.03 -1.93 -4.10
N GLY A 148 -7.76 -1.43 -5.08
CA GLY A 148 -9.23 -1.52 -5.14
C GLY A 148 -9.98 -0.36 -4.47
N PHE A 149 -9.30 0.54 -3.75
CA PHE A 149 -9.95 1.63 -3.01
C PHE A 149 -9.18 2.96 -3.01
N MET A 150 -8.21 3.09 -3.91
CA MET A 150 -7.48 4.36 -4.07
C MET A 150 -8.04 5.12 -5.25
N ASP A 151 -8.31 6.39 -5.01
CA ASP A 151 -8.61 7.32 -6.08
C ASP A 151 -7.30 7.70 -6.77
N GLY A 152 -7.30 7.65 -8.10
CA GLY A 152 -6.11 7.90 -8.91
C GLY A 152 -5.49 6.64 -9.52
N SER A 153 -4.44 6.86 -10.29
CA SER A 153 -3.66 5.81 -10.95
C SER A 153 -2.27 5.70 -10.32
N LEU A 154 -1.66 4.54 -10.41
CA LEU A 154 -0.25 4.36 -10.12
C LEU A 154 0.56 5.06 -11.22
N THR A 155 0.96 6.29 -10.96
CA THR A 155 1.75 7.09 -11.90
C THR A 155 3.23 6.75 -11.87
N PHE A 156 3.69 6.17 -10.77
CA PHE A 156 5.07 5.75 -10.60
C PHE A 156 5.14 4.38 -9.90
N MET A 157 5.95 3.47 -10.44
CA MET A 157 6.23 2.15 -9.85
C MET A 157 7.65 1.70 -10.14
N CYS A 158 8.36 1.27 -9.11
CA CYS A 158 9.69 0.67 -9.27
C CYS A 158 10.04 -0.33 -8.19
N LEU A 159 11.23 -0.91 -8.24
CA LEU A 159 11.79 -1.84 -7.26
C LEU A 159 10.81 -2.96 -6.89
N LYS A 160 10.17 -3.55 -7.88
CA LYS A 160 9.21 -4.63 -7.70
C LYS A 160 9.89 -5.90 -7.26
N ARG A 161 9.28 -6.59 -6.31
CA ARG A 161 9.79 -7.85 -5.78
C ARG A 161 8.66 -8.75 -5.33
N ARG A 162 8.72 -10.04 -5.67
CA ARG A 162 7.87 -11.06 -5.08
C ARG A 162 8.31 -11.32 -3.64
N ILE A 163 7.35 -11.42 -2.74
CA ILE A 163 7.53 -11.80 -1.33
C ILE A 163 6.58 -12.94 -1.04
N ASP A 164 7.15 -14.08 -0.65
CA ASP A 164 6.38 -15.22 -0.18
C ASP A 164 6.23 -15.14 1.35
N PHE A 165 5.06 -15.53 1.85
CA PHE A 165 4.73 -15.63 3.27
C PHE A 165 4.00 -16.93 3.55
N THR A 166 3.80 -17.28 4.83
CA THR A 166 3.13 -18.55 5.16
C THR A 166 1.67 -18.53 4.70
N GLY A 167 1.36 -19.36 3.72
CA GLY A 167 0.02 -19.52 3.14
C GLY A 167 -0.31 -18.54 2.02
N GLY A 168 0.71 -17.90 1.41
CA GLY A 168 0.48 -17.01 0.26
C GLY A 168 1.71 -16.31 -0.26
N HIS A 169 1.49 -15.40 -1.20
CA HIS A 169 2.54 -14.55 -1.75
C HIS A 169 1.98 -13.19 -2.15
N GLY A 170 2.87 -12.26 -2.43
CA GLY A 170 2.51 -10.94 -2.91
C GLY A 170 3.64 -10.26 -3.67
N VAL A 171 3.34 -9.06 -4.14
CA VAL A 171 4.30 -8.20 -4.82
C VAL A 171 4.50 -6.93 -4.00
N ARG A 172 5.74 -6.64 -3.69
CA ARG A 172 6.18 -5.37 -3.15
C ARG A 172 6.64 -4.47 -4.28
N MET A 173 6.31 -3.20 -4.19
CA MET A 173 6.81 -2.14 -5.06
C MET A 173 6.95 -0.83 -4.31
N LEU A 174 7.77 0.08 -4.81
CA LEU A 174 7.68 1.49 -4.47
C LEU A 174 6.72 2.14 -5.44
N ALA A 175 5.76 2.89 -4.93
CA ALA A 175 4.66 3.40 -5.72
C ALA A 175 4.24 4.81 -5.29
N GLN A 176 3.75 5.58 -6.24
CA GLN A 176 3.06 6.85 -6.01
C GLN A 176 1.74 6.84 -6.78
N TRP A 177 0.70 7.34 -6.14
CA TRP A 177 -0.62 7.52 -6.76
C TRP A 177 -0.87 8.99 -6.96
N THR A 178 -1.27 9.34 -8.17
CA THR A 178 -1.72 10.70 -8.48
C THR A 178 -2.80 10.66 -9.56
N ILE A 179 -3.58 11.70 -9.66
CA ILE A 179 -4.56 11.87 -10.75
C ILE A 179 -3.82 12.30 -12.03
N GLU A 180 -2.75 13.05 -11.88
CA GLU A 180 -1.95 13.62 -12.95
C GLU A 180 -0.46 13.33 -12.73
N PRO A 181 0.39 13.40 -13.78
CA PRO A 181 1.84 13.28 -13.62
C PRO A 181 2.40 14.31 -12.64
N GLU A 182 2.99 13.85 -11.55
CA GLU A 182 3.58 14.68 -10.50
C GLU A 182 5.00 14.25 -10.15
N LEU A 183 5.78 15.17 -9.58
CA LEU A 183 7.10 14.84 -9.00
C LEU A 183 6.92 13.96 -7.77
N MET A 184 7.88 13.06 -7.53
CA MET A 184 7.93 12.34 -6.25
C MET A 184 8.11 13.32 -5.10
N ARG A 185 7.39 13.07 -4.01
CA ARG A 185 7.42 13.92 -2.82
C ARG A 185 7.53 13.11 -1.55
N LEU A 186 8.08 13.74 -0.54
CA LEU A 186 8.10 13.21 0.82
C LEU A 186 6.68 12.94 1.31
N GLY A 187 6.40 11.70 1.73
CA GLY A 187 5.09 11.26 2.18
C GLY A 187 4.12 10.79 1.10
N GLU A 188 4.47 10.97 -0.19
CA GLU A 188 3.65 10.49 -1.31
C GLU A 188 4.24 9.24 -1.99
N LEU A 189 5.55 9.01 -1.82
CA LEU A 189 6.16 7.74 -2.20
C LEU A 189 5.89 6.70 -1.12
N HIS A 190 5.37 5.54 -1.51
CA HIS A 190 4.99 4.47 -0.60
C HIS A 190 5.69 3.16 -0.92
N TYR A 191 6.00 2.41 0.11
CA TYR A 191 6.10 0.96 0.01
C TYR A 191 4.68 0.43 -0.11
N LEU A 192 4.38 -0.21 -1.21
CA LEU A 192 3.12 -0.92 -1.43
C LEU A 192 3.41 -2.41 -1.47
N PHE A 193 2.66 -3.18 -0.70
CA PHE A 193 2.60 -4.63 -0.83
C PHE A 193 1.17 -5.05 -1.14
N LEU A 194 1.01 -5.81 -2.21
CA LEU A 194 -0.24 -6.46 -2.57
C LEU A 194 -0.03 -7.96 -2.48
N GLY A 195 -0.77 -8.63 -1.62
CA GLY A 195 -0.65 -10.05 -1.37
C GLY A 195 -1.99 -10.76 -1.36
N MET A 196 -1.95 -12.07 -1.59
CA MET A 196 -3.12 -12.94 -1.55
C MET A 196 -2.74 -14.31 -1.00
N SER A 197 -3.61 -14.89 -0.18
CA SER A 197 -3.46 -16.27 0.28
C SER A 197 -3.58 -17.25 -0.88
N ASP A 198 -2.92 -18.42 -0.77
CA ASP A 198 -2.89 -19.45 -1.82
C ASP A 198 -4.28 -19.97 -2.19
N ASP A 199 -5.17 -20.05 -1.20
CA ASP A 199 -6.57 -20.42 -1.38
C ASP A 199 -7.46 -19.26 -1.87
N SER A 200 -6.89 -18.07 -2.10
CA SER A 200 -7.60 -16.85 -2.52
C SER A 200 -8.70 -16.38 -1.54
N THR A 201 -8.66 -16.81 -0.30
CA THR A 201 -9.65 -16.41 0.72
C THR A 201 -9.31 -15.11 1.43
N CYS A 202 -8.07 -14.63 1.29
CA CYS A 202 -7.57 -13.44 1.96
C CYS A 202 -6.74 -12.57 1.02
N GLN A 203 -7.08 -11.27 0.96
CA GLN A 203 -6.26 -10.25 0.33
C GLN A 203 -5.53 -9.43 1.40
N ILE A 204 -4.27 -9.13 1.16
CA ILE A 204 -3.43 -8.33 2.05
C ILE A 204 -2.94 -7.11 1.30
N ILE A 205 -3.10 -5.95 1.89
CA ILE A 205 -2.60 -4.69 1.35
C ILE A 205 -1.79 -4.02 2.46
N ALA A 206 -0.52 -3.73 2.19
CA ALA A 206 0.28 -2.94 3.11
C ALA A 206 0.79 -1.67 2.42
N THR A 207 0.63 -0.55 3.11
CA THR A 207 1.11 0.76 2.66
C THR A 207 1.97 1.38 3.75
N PHE A 208 3.13 1.90 3.37
CA PHE A 208 4.03 2.63 4.27
C PHE A 208 4.59 3.83 3.52
N PRO A 209 4.25 5.06 3.94
CA PRO A 209 4.92 6.24 3.42
C PRO A 209 6.42 6.13 3.64
N LEU A 210 7.19 6.54 2.66
CA LEU A 210 8.63 6.46 2.70
C LEU A 210 9.25 7.84 2.83
N GLY A 211 10.26 7.94 3.67
CA GLY A 211 11.17 9.07 3.76
C GLY A 211 12.48 8.74 3.07
N LEU A 212 13.03 9.70 2.37
CA LEU A 212 14.33 9.59 1.74
C LEU A 212 14.94 10.99 1.68
N PRO A 213 16.22 11.19 2.08
CA PRO A 213 16.91 12.44 1.90
C PRO A 213 16.89 12.88 0.43
N GLY A 214 16.61 14.15 0.17
CA GLY A 214 16.51 14.67 -1.20
C GLY A 214 15.13 14.56 -1.85
N LEU A 215 14.16 13.85 -1.25
CA LEU A 215 12.77 13.97 -1.71
C LEU A 215 12.25 15.39 -1.42
N PRO A 216 11.66 16.05 -2.41
CA PRO A 216 11.07 17.37 -2.21
C PRO A 216 9.88 17.28 -1.26
N THR A 217 9.65 18.33 -0.50
CA THR A 217 8.44 18.55 0.27
C THR A 217 7.30 19.01 -0.65
N ARG A 218 6.11 19.19 -0.08
CA ARG A 218 4.96 19.66 -0.85
C ARG A 218 5.13 21.08 -1.41
N ASP A 219 5.95 21.88 -0.73
CA ASP A 219 6.21 23.28 -1.13
C ASP A 219 7.31 23.39 -2.20
N ASP A 220 8.11 22.36 -2.35
CA ASP A 220 9.16 22.33 -3.37
C ASP A 220 8.56 22.11 -4.75
N LYS A 221 9.00 22.91 -5.71
CA LYS A 221 8.47 22.87 -7.08
C LYS A 221 9.37 22.16 -8.07
N SER A 222 10.48 21.60 -7.61
CA SER A 222 11.45 20.92 -8.48
C SER A 222 12.05 19.68 -7.85
N HIS A 223 12.35 18.69 -8.67
CA HIS A 223 13.07 17.47 -8.31
C HIS A 223 13.83 16.94 -9.53
N LEU A 224 15.07 16.51 -9.37
CA LEU A 224 15.92 15.97 -10.44
C LEU A 224 15.94 16.87 -11.70
N GLY A 225 16.04 18.19 -11.52
CA GLY A 225 16.06 19.14 -12.62
C GLY A 225 14.73 19.35 -13.34
N ARG A 226 13.64 18.77 -12.86
CA ARG A 226 12.27 18.98 -13.40
C ARG A 226 11.46 19.87 -12.45
N SER A 227 10.53 20.62 -13.00
CA SER A 227 9.69 21.56 -12.24
C SER A 227 8.21 21.35 -12.52
N THR A 228 7.38 21.54 -11.49
CA THR A 228 5.92 21.57 -11.59
C THR A 228 5.36 22.94 -11.98
N GLU A 229 6.19 23.99 -12.11
CA GLU A 229 5.72 25.33 -12.46
C GLU A 229 5.00 25.39 -13.81
N LYS A 230 5.36 24.47 -14.70
CA LYS A 230 4.70 24.29 -15.99
C LYS A 230 4.26 22.84 -16.16
N TYR A 231 3.05 22.54 -15.72
CA TYR A 231 2.46 21.21 -15.83
C TYR A 231 2.58 20.61 -17.24
N ALA A 232 2.33 21.39 -18.29
CA ALA A 232 2.43 20.92 -19.66
C ALA A 232 3.85 20.44 -20.04
N ASP A 233 4.89 21.02 -19.46
CA ASP A 233 6.26 20.63 -19.71
C ASP A 233 6.63 19.35 -18.93
N LEU A 234 6.16 19.24 -17.69
CA LEU A 234 6.30 18.01 -16.90
C LEU A 234 5.59 16.85 -17.57
N SER A 235 4.34 17.03 -17.99
CA SER A 235 3.55 15.98 -18.66
C SER A 235 4.26 15.43 -19.90
N LYS A 236 4.85 16.30 -20.72
CA LYS A 236 5.61 15.90 -21.92
C LYS A 236 6.91 15.17 -21.62
N SER A 237 7.54 15.47 -20.51
CA SER A 237 8.84 14.90 -20.11
C SER A 237 8.73 13.86 -19.00
N PHE A 238 7.51 13.49 -18.59
CA PHE A 238 7.28 12.63 -17.43
C PHE A 238 7.98 11.27 -17.55
N GLY A 239 7.96 10.64 -18.72
CA GLY A 239 8.66 9.37 -18.92
C GLY A 239 10.18 9.46 -18.72
N LEU A 240 10.79 10.58 -19.05
CA LEU A 240 12.21 10.82 -18.76
C LEU A 240 12.44 11.02 -17.26
N TYR A 241 11.59 11.81 -16.62
CA TYR A 241 11.62 11.99 -15.17
C TYR A 241 11.46 10.66 -14.43
N GLU A 242 10.49 9.85 -14.85
CA GLU A 242 10.25 8.53 -14.27
C GLU A 242 11.49 7.64 -14.34
N ALA A 243 12.18 7.62 -15.48
CA ALA A 243 13.39 6.83 -15.66
C ALA A 243 14.55 7.33 -14.78
N GLU A 244 14.73 8.64 -14.67
CA GLU A 244 15.73 9.26 -13.80
C GLU A 244 15.42 8.99 -12.32
N ALA A 245 14.16 9.13 -11.92
CA ALA A 245 13.68 8.90 -10.57
C ALA A 245 13.85 7.44 -10.12
N LYS A 246 13.59 6.48 -11.02
CA LYS A 246 13.84 5.05 -10.74
C LYS A 246 15.31 4.78 -10.46
N ARG A 247 16.20 5.30 -11.30
CA ARG A 247 17.66 5.17 -11.11
C ARG A 247 18.09 5.79 -9.80
N TRP A 248 17.64 6.99 -9.52
CA TRP A 248 17.95 7.69 -8.29
C TRP A 248 17.50 6.90 -7.06
N LEU A 249 16.29 6.33 -7.06
CA LEU A 249 15.82 5.47 -5.98
C LEU A 249 16.65 4.20 -5.81
N GLU A 250 17.08 3.57 -6.92
CA GLU A 250 17.94 2.38 -6.89
C GLU A 250 19.29 2.69 -6.22
N GLU A 251 19.87 3.85 -6.52
CA GLU A 251 21.14 4.31 -5.94
C GLU A 251 21.02 4.65 -4.44
N HIS A 252 19.84 5.09 -3.98
CA HIS A 252 19.61 5.56 -2.61
C HIS A 252 18.75 4.59 -1.76
N THR A 253 18.60 3.34 -2.19
CA THR A 253 17.78 2.34 -1.50
C THR A 253 18.12 2.15 -0.03
N GLN A 254 19.39 2.31 0.35
CA GLN A 254 19.87 2.13 1.73
C GLN A 254 19.50 3.30 2.65
N GLU A 255 19.10 4.43 2.09
CA GLU A 255 18.71 5.64 2.82
C GLU A 255 17.20 5.72 3.04
N ILE A 256 16.44 4.81 2.47
CA ILE A 256 14.98 4.75 2.60
C ILE A 256 14.58 4.43 4.05
N ASN A 257 13.65 5.22 4.57
CA ASN A 257 13.09 5.06 5.90
C ASN A 257 11.55 4.97 5.86
N PRO A 258 10.89 3.94 6.44
CA PRO A 258 11.52 2.76 7.06
C PRO A 258 12.36 1.94 6.06
N PRO A 259 13.40 1.21 6.54
CA PRO A 259 14.25 0.41 5.65
C PRO A 259 13.43 -0.66 4.91
N LEU A 260 13.64 -0.80 3.61
CA LEU A 260 12.92 -1.78 2.79
C LEU A 260 13.08 -3.21 3.31
N GLN A 261 14.28 -3.55 3.82
CA GLN A 261 14.55 -4.87 4.40
C GLN A 261 13.68 -5.15 5.62
N THR A 262 13.41 -4.14 6.46
CA THR A 262 12.53 -4.27 7.62
C THR A 262 11.09 -4.52 7.18
N LEU A 263 10.62 -3.78 6.19
CA LEU A 263 9.27 -3.94 5.63
C LEU A 263 9.12 -5.29 4.90
N ASP A 264 10.11 -5.69 4.11
CA ASP A 264 10.13 -6.99 3.43
C ASP A 264 10.12 -8.15 4.45
N ALA A 265 10.94 -8.08 5.51
CA ALA A 265 10.97 -9.10 6.56
C ALA A 265 9.62 -9.19 7.31
N MET A 266 8.97 -8.05 7.53
CA MET A 266 7.64 -8.01 8.13
C MET A 266 6.62 -8.68 7.21
N MET A 267 6.62 -8.42 5.91
CA MET A 267 5.72 -9.09 4.95
C MET A 267 6.01 -10.59 4.87
N GLN A 268 7.27 -11.01 4.87
CA GLN A 268 7.65 -12.43 4.90
C GLN A 268 7.18 -13.16 6.16
N SER A 269 7.05 -12.44 7.27
CA SER A 269 6.59 -12.99 8.55
C SER A 269 5.07 -13.18 8.65
N LEU A 270 4.33 -12.74 7.63
CA LEU A 270 2.88 -12.90 7.60
C LEU A 270 2.49 -14.37 7.67
N VAL A 271 1.51 -14.67 8.49
CA VAL A 271 0.86 -15.98 8.55
C VAL A 271 -0.62 -15.73 8.33
N ALA A 272 -1.11 -16.12 7.17
CA ALA A 272 -2.53 -16.15 6.88
C ALA A 272 -3.02 -17.57 7.18
N SER A 273 -3.62 -17.80 8.34
CA SER A 273 -4.30 -19.06 8.65
C SER A 273 -5.69 -19.02 8.04
N HIS A 274 -6.20 -20.18 7.61
CA HIS A 274 -7.53 -20.31 7.00
C HIS A 274 -8.58 -19.55 7.81
N TRP A 275 -9.34 -18.72 7.12
CA TRP A 275 -10.51 -18.08 7.69
C TRP A 275 -11.63 -19.10 7.82
N ALA A 276 -11.72 -19.73 9.01
CA ALA A 276 -12.89 -20.54 9.36
C ALA A 276 -14.10 -19.65 9.61
#